data_3013f9cf8eaf1937a755a21bd272780e
#
_entry.id   3013f9cf8eaf1937a755a21bd272780e
#
_cell.length_a   1.000
_cell.length_b   1.000
_cell.length_c   1.000
_cell.angle_alpha   90.00
_cell.angle_beta   90.00
_cell.angle_gamma   90.00
#
_symmetry.space_group_name_H-M   'P 1'
#
loop_
_entity.id
_entity.type
_entity.pdbx_description
1 polymer ?
#
loop_
_entity_poly.entity_id
_entity_poly.type
_entity_poly.pdbx_seq_one_letter_code
_entity_poly.pdbx_strand_id
1 'polypeptide(L)'
;RDYWMKGKIAATKDGKITGLWCHVTADHGAFDACADPTKFPAGFFHICTGSYDIPVAYVGVDGVYTNKAPGGVAYRCSFRVTEAAYFIERMIEILAIELGMDAAELRRLNFIRADQFPYQSALGWEYDSGDYHIAWDKALKAVDYAGLRAEQADRVAAFKRGETRKLLGIGLTHFTEIVGAGPVKNCDILGMGMFDSCEIDRKSVV
;
A
#
# COMPACT_ATOMS: atom_id res chain seq x y z
N ARG A 1 -6.32 14.08 -8.15
CA ARG A 1 -5.03 13.87 -8.83
C ARG A 1 -5.04 12.54 -9.49
N ASP A 2 -4.54 12.50 -10.70
CA ASP A 2 -4.68 11.30 -11.49
C ASP A 2 -3.35 10.55 -11.49
N TYR A 3 -3.44 9.27 -11.19
CA TYR A 3 -2.35 8.32 -11.31
C TYR A 3 -2.77 7.25 -12.29
N TRP A 4 -1.97 7.05 -13.31
CA TRP A 4 -2.14 5.94 -14.22
C TRP A 4 -1.07 4.90 -13.92
N MET A 5 -1.51 3.72 -13.47
CA MET A 5 -0.63 2.68 -12.97
C MET A 5 -0.70 1.44 -13.83
N LYS A 6 0.45 0.92 -14.22
CA LYS A 6 0.60 -0.39 -14.85
C LYS A 6 1.33 -1.31 -13.91
N GLY A 7 0.87 -2.55 -13.77
CA GLY A 7 1.50 -3.54 -12.92
C GLY A 7 1.65 -4.89 -13.58
N LYS A 8 2.69 -5.60 -13.16
CA LYS A 8 2.87 -7.04 -13.39
C LYS A 8 3.30 -7.66 -12.08
N ILE A 9 2.69 -8.78 -11.73
CA ILE A 9 3.06 -9.57 -10.56
C ILE A 9 3.39 -10.98 -11.01
N ALA A 10 4.46 -11.54 -10.48
CA ALA A 10 4.87 -12.90 -10.74
C ALA A 10 4.70 -13.72 -9.46
N ALA A 11 4.13 -14.89 -9.58
CA ALA A 11 3.96 -15.82 -8.48
C ALA A 11 4.10 -17.27 -8.97
N THR A 12 4.39 -18.15 -8.03
CA THR A 12 4.31 -19.60 -8.24
C THR A 12 2.84 -20.05 -8.25
N LYS A 13 2.57 -21.26 -8.72
CA LYS A 13 1.20 -21.79 -8.78
C LYS A 13 0.54 -21.97 -7.42
N ASP A 14 1.34 -22.12 -6.37
CA ASP A 14 0.92 -22.19 -4.96
C ASP A 14 0.76 -20.81 -4.32
N GLY A 15 0.92 -19.73 -5.09
CA GLY A 15 0.61 -18.36 -4.66
C GLY A 15 1.78 -17.59 -4.04
N LYS A 16 3.00 -18.15 -3.95
CA LYS A 16 4.15 -17.38 -3.46
C LYS A 16 4.58 -16.34 -4.49
N ILE A 17 4.55 -15.06 -4.12
CA ILE A 17 4.95 -13.95 -4.98
C ILE A 17 6.47 -13.96 -5.13
N THR A 18 6.93 -13.87 -6.37
CA THR A 18 8.36 -13.90 -6.73
C THR A 18 8.86 -12.59 -7.34
N GLY A 19 7.96 -11.72 -7.77
CA GLY A 19 8.37 -10.44 -8.31
C GLY A 19 7.22 -9.47 -8.56
N LEU A 20 7.54 -8.18 -8.56
CA LEU A 20 6.64 -7.07 -8.84
C LEU A 20 7.28 -6.10 -9.81
N TRP A 21 6.55 -5.70 -10.83
CA TRP A 21 6.90 -4.59 -11.70
C TRP A 21 5.77 -3.58 -11.70
N CYS A 22 6.11 -2.31 -11.50
CA CYS A 22 5.18 -1.20 -11.51
C CYS A 22 5.71 -0.04 -12.35
N HIS A 23 4.84 0.59 -13.11
CA HIS A 23 5.13 1.85 -13.77
C HIS A 23 3.95 2.80 -13.62
N VAL A 24 4.24 4.01 -13.19
CA VAL A 24 3.24 5.03 -12.86
C VAL A 24 3.48 6.30 -13.66
N THR A 25 2.42 6.86 -14.24
CA THR A 25 2.40 8.23 -14.70
C THR A 25 1.62 9.06 -13.69
N ALA A 26 2.32 9.98 -13.04
CA ALA A 26 1.79 10.80 -11.93
C ALA A 26 1.51 12.24 -12.41
N ASP A 27 0.29 12.72 -12.20
CA ASP A 27 -0.11 14.09 -12.50
C ASP A 27 0.41 15.05 -11.41
N HIS A 28 1.32 15.94 -11.77
CA HIS A 28 1.85 16.99 -10.91
C HIS A 28 1.03 18.30 -10.95
N GLY A 29 0.07 18.40 -11.87
CA GLY A 29 -0.64 19.66 -12.11
C GLY A 29 0.19 20.68 -12.87
N ALA A 30 -0.13 21.97 -12.73
CA ALA A 30 0.44 23.03 -13.59
C ALA A 30 1.86 23.43 -13.19
N PHE A 31 2.24 23.27 -11.92
CA PHE A 31 3.57 23.62 -11.39
C PHE A 31 3.83 22.93 -10.06
N ASP A 32 5.07 22.94 -9.64
CA ASP A 32 5.48 22.38 -8.34
C ASP A 32 5.09 23.36 -7.22
N ALA A 33 4.21 22.93 -6.34
CA ALA A 33 3.74 23.77 -5.24
C ALA A 33 4.64 23.65 -4.00
N CYS A 34 4.62 22.51 -3.32
CA CYS A 34 5.30 22.34 -2.03
C CYS A 34 6.27 21.16 -2.02
N ALA A 35 6.30 20.34 -3.06
CA ALA A 35 7.16 19.17 -3.13
C ALA A 35 7.90 19.14 -4.46
N ASP A 36 9.19 18.94 -4.38
CA ASP A 36 10.05 18.66 -5.52
C ASP A 36 9.49 17.44 -6.29
N PRO A 37 9.29 17.52 -7.61
CA PRO A 37 8.79 16.42 -8.42
C PRO A 37 9.64 15.17 -8.32
N THR A 38 10.92 15.28 -8.02
CA THR A 38 11.82 14.15 -7.82
C THR A 38 11.60 13.46 -6.48
N LYS A 39 11.10 14.18 -5.49
CA LYS A 39 10.83 13.65 -4.13
C LYS A 39 9.39 13.21 -3.92
N PHE A 40 8.48 13.80 -4.66
CA PHE A 40 7.06 13.52 -4.54
C PHE A 40 6.67 12.04 -4.73
N PRO A 41 7.22 11.31 -5.69
CA PRO A 41 6.97 9.88 -5.83
C PRO A 41 7.81 9.00 -4.88
N ALA A 42 8.73 9.58 -4.11
CA ALA A 42 9.69 8.81 -3.32
C ALA A 42 9.02 7.82 -2.34
N GLY A 43 7.98 8.24 -1.64
CA GLY A 43 7.21 7.36 -0.78
C GLY A 43 6.58 6.19 -1.53
N PHE A 44 6.03 6.45 -2.73
CA PHE A 44 5.49 5.40 -3.58
C PHE A 44 6.55 4.37 -3.99
N PHE A 45 7.74 4.81 -4.41
CA PHE A 45 8.82 3.92 -4.81
C PHE A 45 9.18 2.91 -3.72
N HIS A 46 9.42 3.41 -2.52
CA HIS A 46 10.02 2.61 -1.47
C HIS A 46 9.06 1.63 -0.80
N ILE A 47 7.76 1.93 -0.81
CA ILE A 47 6.74 1.15 -0.11
C ILE A 47 5.78 0.40 -1.04
N CYS A 48 6.03 0.39 -2.34
CA CYS A 48 5.16 -0.23 -3.34
C CYS A 48 5.02 -1.75 -3.18
N THR A 49 5.92 -2.41 -2.44
CA THR A 49 5.80 -3.82 -2.07
C THR A 49 4.84 -4.05 -0.91
N GLY A 50 4.39 -2.99 -0.24
CA GLY A 50 3.48 -3.10 0.90
C GLY A 50 4.05 -3.93 2.04
N SER A 51 3.19 -4.66 2.71
CA SER A 51 3.54 -5.53 3.84
C SER A 51 3.99 -6.94 3.43
N TYR A 52 4.43 -7.10 2.18
CA TYR A 52 4.68 -8.41 1.58
C TYR A 52 6.16 -8.69 1.36
N ASP A 53 6.55 -9.95 1.59
CA ASP A 53 7.89 -10.48 1.31
C ASP A 53 8.03 -10.74 -0.20
N ILE A 54 8.34 -9.69 -0.95
CA ILE A 54 8.55 -9.74 -2.40
C ILE A 54 10.04 -9.59 -2.69
N PRO A 55 10.71 -10.64 -3.17
CA PRO A 55 12.17 -10.67 -3.29
C PRO A 55 12.72 -9.78 -4.40
N VAL A 56 11.93 -9.53 -5.44
CA VAL A 56 12.36 -8.71 -6.59
C VAL A 56 11.26 -7.69 -6.91
N ALA A 57 11.63 -6.42 -6.98
CA ALA A 57 10.69 -5.37 -7.36
C ALA A 57 11.35 -4.30 -8.23
N TYR A 58 10.58 -3.78 -9.17
CA TYR A 58 10.93 -2.61 -9.97
C TYR A 58 9.77 -1.63 -9.98
N VAL A 59 10.07 -0.37 -9.71
CA VAL A 59 9.10 0.72 -9.76
C VAL A 59 9.66 1.87 -10.58
N GLY A 60 8.95 2.27 -11.63
CA GLY A 60 9.22 3.48 -12.41
C GLY A 60 8.09 4.49 -12.26
N VAL A 61 8.43 5.77 -12.15
CA VAL A 61 7.44 6.85 -12.08
C VAL A 61 7.84 7.98 -13.02
N ASP A 62 6.92 8.36 -13.91
CA ASP A 62 7.01 9.56 -14.72
C ASP A 62 6.09 10.64 -14.15
N GLY A 63 6.66 11.79 -13.80
CA GLY A 63 5.89 12.98 -13.45
C GLY A 63 5.48 13.75 -14.69
N VAL A 64 4.22 14.13 -14.80
CA VAL A 64 3.73 14.95 -15.91
C VAL A 64 3.08 16.22 -15.42
N TYR A 65 3.35 17.33 -16.08
CA TYR A 65 2.66 18.59 -15.85
C TYR A 65 1.37 18.64 -16.66
N THR A 66 0.32 19.11 -16.04
CA THR A 66 -0.99 19.30 -16.67
C THR A 66 -1.55 20.68 -16.33
N ASN A 67 -2.68 21.05 -16.93
CA ASN A 67 -3.37 22.31 -16.62
C ASN A 67 -4.30 22.23 -15.39
N LYS A 68 -4.13 21.21 -14.55
CA LYS A 68 -4.87 21.06 -13.31
C LYS A 68 -4.20 21.82 -12.16
N ALA A 69 -4.91 21.94 -11.04
CA ALA A 69 -4.34 22.51 -9.82
C ALA A 69 -3.06 21.77 -9.40
N PRO A 70 -2.07 22.46 -8.82
CA PRO A 70 -0.81 21.86 -8.41
C PRO A 70 -0.99 20.62 -7.54
N GLY A 71 -0.27 19.58 -7.90
CA GLY A 71 -0.42 18.25 -7.29
C GLY A 71 0.51 17.97 -6.12
N GLY A 72 1.51 18.78 -5.87
CA GLY A 72 2.61 18.49 -4.97
C GLY A 72 2.37 18.65 -3.48
N VAL A 73 1.14 18.87 -3.03
CA VAL A 73 0.86 19.00 -1.59
C VAL A 73 0.89 17.63 -0.94
N ALA A 74 1.91 17.38 -0.13
CA ALA A 74 1.93 16.27 0.79
C ALA A 74 1.03 16.61 2.00
N TYR A 75 0.12 15.72 2.33
CA TYR A 75 -0.60 15.76 3.58
C TYR A 75 -0.65 14.33 4.14
N ARG A 76 -1.24 14.14 5.23
CA ARG A 76 -1.33 12.93 6.09
C ARG A 76 -1.17 11.54 5.44
N CYS A 77 -1.09 11.42 4.12
CA CYS A 77 -0.99 10.16 3.40
C CYS A 77 0.46 9.69 3.19
N SER A 78 1.39 10.09 4.05
CA SER A 78 2.78 9.62 4.05
C SER A 78 3.36 9.46 2.65
N PHE A 79 3.40 10.57 1.89
CA PHE A 79 4.08 10.62 0.59
C PHE A 79 3.61 9.54 -0.41
N ARG A 80 2.31 9.36 -0.59
CA ARG A 80 1.70 8.42 -1.53
C ARG A 80 1.67 6.96 -1.07
N VAL A 81 1.69 6.73 0.21
CA VAL A 81 1.39 5.40 0.78
C VAL A 81 0.02 4.91 0.31
N THR A 82 -0.97 5.79 0.27
CA THR A 82 -2.32 5.45 -0.18
C THR A 82 -2.36 4.91 -1.61
N GLU A 83 -1.63 5.54 -2.52
CA GLU A 83 -1.55 5.11 -3.91
C GLU A 83 -0.75 3.79 -4.05
N ALA A 84 0.32 3.64 -3.28
CA ALA A 84 1.10 2.41 -3.24
C ALA A 84 0.31 1.25 -2.64
N ALA A 85 -0.41 1.48 -1.54
CA ALA A 85 -1.29 0.48 -0.93
C ALA A 85 -2.40 0.06 -1.91
N TYR A 86 -3.05 1.02 -2.56
CA TYR A 86 -4.06 0.71 -3.58
C TYR A 86 -3.46 -0.17 -4.69
N PHE A 87 -2.27 0.16 -5.18
CA PHE A 87 -1.63 -0.58 -6.26
C PHE A 87 -1.36 -2.03 -5.85
N ILE A 88 -0.60 -2.25 -4.77
CA ILE A 88 -0.20 -3.60 -4.37
C ILE A 88 -1.40 -4.46 -3.95
N GLU A 89 -2.34 -3.89 -3.20
CA GLU A 89 -3.51 -4.61 -2.74
C GLU A 89 -4.43 -5.01 -3.91
N ARG A 90 -4.53 -4.15 -4.93
CA ARG A 90 -5.27 -4.47 -6.15
C ARG A 90 -4.57 -5.55 -6.97
N MET A 91 -3.23 -5.53 -7.06
CA MET A 91 -2.46 -6.57 -7.74
C MET A 91 -2.64 -7.93 -7.07
N ILE A 92 -2.63 -7.97 -5.74
CA ILE A 92 -2.87 -9.22 -4.99
C ILE A 92 -4.29 -9.73 -5.18
N GLU A 93 -5.28 -8.85 -5.20
CA GLU A 93 -6.67 -9.24 -5.46
C GLU A 93 -6.84 -9.88 -6.85
N ILE A 94 -6.24 -9.27 -7.87
CA ILE A 94 -6.25 -9.84 -9.23
C ILE A 94 -5.51 -11.18 -9.27
N LEU A 95 -4.36 -11.28 -8.61
CA LEU A 95 -3.60 -12.53 -8.54
C LEU A 95 -4.41 -13.64 -7.85
N ALA A 96 -5.13 -13.34 -6.78
CA ALA A 96 -6.00 -14.29 -6.09
C ALA A 96 -7.09 -14.85 -7.03
N ILE A 97 -7.71 -13.98 -7.83
CA ILE A 97 -8.69 -14.37 -8.84
C ILE A 97 -8.07 -15.28 -9.90
N GLU A 98 -6.92 -14.90 -10.45
CA GLU A 98 -6.22 -15.68 -11.49
C GLU A 98 -5.76 -17.07 -11.01
N LEU A 99 -5.37 -17.17 -9.74
CA LEU A 99 -4.97 -18.43 -9.12
C LEU A 99 -6.16 -19.25 -8.59
N GLY A 100 -7.36 -18.67 -8.50
CA GLY A 100 -8.51 -19.29 -7.85
C GLY A 100 -8.31 -19.48 -6.34
N MET A 101 -7.49 -18.65 -5.71
CA MET A 101 -7.20 -18.67 -4.28
C MET A 101 -8.07 -17.68 -3.52
N ASP A 102 -8.29 -17.96 -2.23
CA ASP A 102 -8.89 -16.98 -1.34
C ASP A 102 -7.96 -15.79 -1.14
N ALA A 103 -8.50 -14.58 -1.25
CA ALA A 103 -7.71 -13.35 -1.19
C ALA A 103 -7.08 -13.11 0.20
N ALA A 104 -7.71 -13.59 1.27
CA ALA A 104 -7.13 -13.51 2.61
C ALA A 104 -5.97 -14.49 2.79
N GLU A 105 -6.10 -15.70 2.27
CA GLU A 105 -5.05 -16.71 2.34
C GLU A 105 -3.84 -16.34 1.48
N LEU A 106 -4.06 -15.77 0.29
CA LEU A 106 -2.97 -15.29 -0.56
C LEU A 106 -2.14 -14.19 0.14
N ARG A 107 -2.80 -13.25 0.84
CA ARG A 107 -2.13 -12.23 1.64
C ARG A 107 -1.31 -12.85 2.76
N ARG A 108 -1.95 -13.73 3.53
CA ARG A 108 -1.32 -14.45 4.65
C ARG A 108 -0.05 -15.18 4.22
N LEU A 109 -0.08 -15.86 3.08
CA LEU A 109 1.05 -16.61 2.53
C LEU A 109 2.25 -15.71 2.23
N ASN A 110 2.00 -14.45 1.90
CA ASN A 110 3.02 -13.53 1.38
C ASN A 110 3.42 -12.42 2.35
N PHE A 111 2.83 -12.32 3.53
CA PHE A 111 3.25 -11.32 4.51
C PHE A 111 4.72 -11.50 4.93
N ILE A 112 5.36 -10.38 5.23
CA ILE A 112 6.61 -10.37 5.98
C ILE A 112 6.33 -11.02 7.35
N ARG A 113 7.12 -12.04 7.71
CA ARG A 113 6.93 -12.75 8.97
C ARG A 113 7.58 -12.01 10.13
N ALA A 114 7.07 -12.22 11.33
CA ALA A 114 7.59 -11.59 12.55
C ALA A 114 9.08 -11.88 12.82
N ASP A 115 9.56 -13.04 12.38
CA ASP A 115 10.98 -13.44 12.52
C ASP A 115 11.93 -12.80 11.49
N GLN A 116 11.39 -12.07 10.50
CA GLN A 116 12.19 -11.39 9.47
C GLN A 116 12.53 -9.94 9.83
N PHE A 117 11.93 -9.36 10.87
CA PHE A 117 12.21 -7.99 11.27
C PHE A 117 13.54 -7.84 12.02
N PRO A 118 14.29 -6.74 11.82
CA PRO A 118 14.03 -5.67 10.84
C PRO A 118 14.15 -6.18 9.40
N TYR A 119 13.17 -5.86 8.55
CA TYR A 119 13.06 -6.38 7.19
C TYR A 119 13.45 -5.31 6.17
N GLN A 120 14.42 -5.63 5.32
CA GLN A 120 14.82 -4.77 4.22
C GLN A 120 14.06 -5.17 2.95
N SER A 121 13.17 -4.29 2.47
CA SER A 121 12.42 -4.56 1.24
C SER A 121 13.31 -4.50 -0.01
N ALA A 122 12.87 -5.12 -1.09
CA ALA A 122 13.54 -5.05 -2.40
C ALA A 122 13.64 -3.63 -2.97
N LEU A 123 12.85 -2.68 -2.45
CA LEU A 123 12.85 -1.27 -2.83
C LEU A 123 13.64 -0.38 -1.87
N GLY A 124 14.39 -0.97 -0.94
CA GLY A 124 15.28 -0.26 -0.04
C GLY A 124 14.65 0.26 1.25
N TRP A 125 13.35 0.07 1.48
CA TRP A 125 12.70 0.46 2.73
C TRP A 125 12.96 -0.55 3.83
N GLU A 126 13.28 -0.08 5.02
CA GLU A 126 13.45 -0.92 6.19
C GLU A 126 12.21 -0.83 7.09
N TYR A 127 11.62 -1.98 7.37
CA TYR A 127 10.53 -2.14 8.32
C TYR A 127 11.12 -2.58 9.65
N ASP A 128 10.81 -1.87 10.72
CA ASP A 128 11.44 -2.02 12.03
C ASP A 128 10.92 -3.24 12.80
N SER A 129 9.61 -3.42 12.85
CA SER A 129 8.99 -4.46 13.68
C SER A 129 7.55 -4.73 13.25
N GLY A 130 6.99 -5.82 13.71
CA GLY A 130 5.59 -6.15 13.52
C GLY A 130 5.28 -7.64 13.56
N ASP A 131 3.98 -7.93 13.63
CA ASP A 131 3.42 -9.26 13.37
C ASP A 131 2.14 -9.09 12.54
N TYR A 132 2.31 -9.16 11.24
CA TYR A 132 1.21 -8.94 10.29
C TYR A 132 0.20 -10.08 10.32
N HIS A 133 0.64 -11.30 10.63
CA HIS A 133 -0.25 -12.46 10.73
C HIS A 133 -1.22 -12.32 11.90
N ILE A 134 -0.75 -11.91 13.06
CA ILE A 134 -1.63 -11.68 14.23
C ILE A 134 -2.62 -10.54 13.94
N ALA A 135 -2.16 -9.45 13.33
CA ALA A 135 -3.04 -8.32 12.99
C ALA A 135 -4.12 -8.76 12.00
N TRP A 136 -3.74 -9.52 10.98
CA TRP A 136 -4.64 -10.06 9.98
C TRP A 136 -5.69 -11.00 10.56
N ASP A 137 -5.28 -11.95 11.40
CA ASP A 137 -6.18 -12.89 12.06
C ASP A 137 -7.21 -12.19 12.94
N LYS A 138 -6.77 -11.17 13.68
CA LYS A 138 -7.69 -10.34 14.48
C LYS A 138 -8.72 -9.61 13.60
N ALA A 139 -8.28 -9.05 12.47
CA ALA A 139 -9.17 -8.36 11.54
C ALA A 139 -10.19 -9.32 10.92
N LEU A 140 -9.75 -10.47 10.41
CA LEU A 140 -10.64 -11.48 9.82
C LEU A 140 -11.66 -12.01 10.83
N LYS A 141 -11.23 -12.23 12.06
CA LYS A 141 -12.12 -12.66 13.17
C LYS A 141 -13.14 -11.58 13.53
N ALA A 142 -12.70 -10.32 13.60
CA ALA A 142 -13.57 -9.21 14.00
C ALA A 142 -14.74 -8.97 13.03
N VAL A 143 -14.56 -9.28 11.73
CA VAL A 143 -15.60 -9.15 10.71
C VAL A 143 -16.33 -10.45 10.39
N ASP A 144 -16.02 -11.54 11.10
CA ASP A 144 -16.50 -12.87 10.76
C ASP A 144 -16.32 -13.21 9.27
N TYR A 145 -15.08 -13.13 8.82
CA TYR A 145 -14.77 -13.32 7.40
C TYR A 145 -15.32 -14.62 6.82
N ALA A 146 -15.28 -15.72 7.58
CA ALA A 146 -15.81 -17.01 7.14
C ALA A 146 -17.33 -16.95 6.93
N GLY A 147 -18.08 -16.32 7.84
CA GLY A 147 -19.50 -16.09 7.69
C GLY A 147 -19.82 -15.20 6.48
N LEU A 148 -19.05 -14.12 6.28
CA LEU A 148 -19.20 -13.26 5.11
C LEU A 148 -18.96 -14.01 3.79
N ARG A 149 -17.99 -14.92 3.73
CA ARG A 149 -17.73 -15.75 2.54
C ARG A 149 -18.86 -16.72 2.27
N ALA A 150 -19.44 -17.34 3.31
CA ALA A 150 -20.61 -18.18 3.17
C ALA A 150 -21.83 -17.38 2.65
N GLU A 151 -22.11 -16.24 3.25
CA GLU A 151 -23.19 -15.34 2.79
C GLU A 151 -22.99 -14.90 1.32
N GLN A 152 -21.74 -14.57 0.94
CA GLN A 152 -21.41 -14.21 -0.43
C GLN A 152 -21.74 -15.34 -1.42
N ALA A 153 -21.37 -16.58 -1.07
CA ALA A 153 -21.67 -17.74 -1.90
C ALA A 153 -23.18 -17.96 -2.06
N ASP A 154 -23.95 -17.84 -0.97
CA ASP A 154 -25.41 -17.96 -0.99
C ASP A 154 -26.05 -16.87 -1.86
N ARG A 155 -25.60 -15.62 -1.76
CA ARG A 155 -26.09 -14.53 -2.59
C ARG A 155 -25.77 -14.72 -4.06
N VAL A 156 -24.58 -15.25 -4.40
CA VAL A 156 -24.23 -15.60 -5.79
C VAL A 156 -25.15 -16.69 -6.32
N ALA A 157 -25.44 -17.73 -5.51
CA ALA A 157 -26.36 -18.81 -5.89
C ALA A 157 -27.78 -18.27 -6.10
N ALA A 158 -28.29 -17.44 -5.19
CA ALA A 158 -29.60 -16.79 -5.31
C ALA A 158 -29.68 -15.87 -6.55
N PHE A 159 -28.62 -15.13 -6.84
CA PHE A 159 -28.54 -14.31 -8.04
C PHE A 159 -28.65 -15.15 -9.32
N LYS A 160 -27.92 -16.28 -9.39
CA LYS A 160 -27.99 -17.20 -10.53
C LYS A 160 -29.39 -17.82 -10.73
N ARG A 161 -30.17 -17.98 -9.65
CA ARG A 161 -31.57 -18.43 -9.71
C ARG A 161 -32.57 -17.32 -9.99
N GLY A 162 -32.12 -16.05 -10.07
CA GLY A 162 -33.01 -14.90 -10.30
C GLY A 162 -33.79 -14.44 -9.06
N GLU A 163 -33.44 -14.91 -7.87
CA GLU A 163 -34.13 -14.60 -6.60
C GLU A 163 -33.69 -13.26 -6.01
N THR A 164 -32.53 -12.77 -6.39
CA THR A 164 -32.00 -11.48 -5.95
C THR A 164 -31.25 -10.75 -7.06
N ARG A 165 -31.20 -9.41 -6.97
CA ARG A 165 -30.33 -8.57 -7.83
C ARG A 165 -29.13 -7.99 -7.06
N LYS A 166 -28.98 -8.35 -5.78
CA LYS A 166 -27.91 -7.82 -4.92
C LYS A 166 -26.86 -8.90 -4.67
N LEU A 167 -25.62 -8.56 -4.98
CA LEU A 167 -24.45 -9.35 -4.64
C LEU A 167 -23.76 -8.74 -3.41
N LEU A 168 -22.98 -9.55 -2.68
CA LEU A 168 -22.13 -9.11 -1.59
C LEU A 168 -20.68 -8.97 -2.11
N GLY A 169 -20.15 -7.75 -2.07
CA GLY A 169 -18.73 -7.49 -2.29
C GLY A 169 -17.97 -7.54 -0.97
N ILE A 170 -16.82 -8.19 -0.96
CA ILE A 170 -15.90 -8.21 0.18
C ILE A 170 -14.59 -7.64 -0.30
N GLY A 171 -14.12 -6.56 0.33
CA GLY A 171 -12.82 -5.95 0.08
C GLY A 171 -11.90 -6.17 1.27
N LEU A 172 -10.67 -6.57 1.01
CA LEU A 172 -9.62 -6.75 2.00
C LEU A 172 -8.42 -5.90 1.62
N THR A 173 -7.80 -5.28 2.63
CA THR A 173 -6.56 -4.54 2.46
C THR A 173 -5.70 -4.65 3.71
N HIS A 174 -4.41 -4.68 3.53
CA HIS A 174 -3.42 -4.59 4.60
C HIS A 174 -2.35 -3.59 4.19
N PHE A 175 -2.02 -2.66 5.05
CA PHE A 175 -0.95 -1.70 4.79
C PHE A 175 -0.16 -1.40 6.05
N THR A 176 1.07 -1.00 5.85
CA THR A 176 1.96 -0.51 6.92
C THR A 176 2.17 0.97 6.71
N GLU A 177 2.02 1.75 7.78
CA GLU A 177 2.17 3.20 7.78
C GLU A 177 3.43 3.60 8.54
N ILE A 178 4.04 4.69 8.11
CA ILE A 178 5.17 5.28 8.85
C ILE A 178 4.63 6.16 9.97
N VAL A 179 5.15 5.97 11.18
CA VAL A 179 4.79 6.77 12.36
C VAL A 179 6.05 7.24 13.05
N GLY A 180 6.08 8.50 13.49
CA GLY A 180 7.23 9.06 14.18
C GLY A 180 8.48 9.10 13.30
N ALA A 181 8.35 9.64 12.12
CA ALA A 181 9.37 9.61 11.08
C ALA A 181 10.63 10.44 11.35
N GLY A 182 10.94 10.79 12.58
CA GLY A 182 12.14 11.55 12.97
C GLY A 182 13.43 11.14 12.24
N PRO A 183 14.60 11.63 12.61
CA PRO A 183 15.86 11.37 11.89
C PRO A 183 16.23 9.89 11.97
N VAL A 184 15.75 9.12 11.02
CA VAL A 184 16.00 7.69 10.86
C VAL A 184 16.52 7.39 9.46
N LYS A 185 17.11 6.23 9.25
CA LYS A 185 17.66 5.78 7.97
C LYS A 185 16.70 5.96 6.79
N ASN A 186 15.41 5.71 6.99
CA ASN A 186 14.41 5.87 5.95
C ASN A 186 14.19 7.34 5.54
N CYS A 187 14.46 8.30 6.40
CA CYS A 187 14.38 9.74 6.07
C CYS A 187 15.50 10.16 5.11
N ASP A 188 16.69 9.58 5.23
CA ASP A 188 17.78 9.83 4.29
C ASP A 188 17.43 9.34 2.90
N ILE A 189 16.75 8.19 2.79
CA ILE A 189 16.25 7.67 1.51
C ILE A 189 15.28 8.65 0.85
N LEU A 190 14.39 9.26 1.63
CA LEU A 190 13.45 10.27 1.16
C LEU A 190 14.11 11.64 0.88
N GLY A 191 15.35 11.82 1.32
CA GLY A 191 16.08 13.08 1.18
C GLY A 191 15.42 14.24 1.94
N MET A 192 14.74 13.94 3.03
CA MET A 192 14.01 14.90 3.87
C MET A 192 14.44 14.80 5.32
N GLY A 193 14.73 15.94 5.93
CA GLY A 193 14.84 16.02 7.39
C GLY A 193 13.42 15.99 7.98
N MET A 194 13.02 14.85 8.51
CA MET A 194 11.67 14.68 9.09
C MET A 194 11.74 14.82 10.61
N PHE A 195 11.98 16.01 11.06
CA PHE A 195 11.95 16.33 12.50
C PHE A 195 11.17 17.63 12.71
N ASP A 196 10.46 17.70 13.81
CA ASP A 196 9.82 18.91 14.29
C ASP A 196 10.68 19.55 15.37
N SER A 197 10.62 20.85 15.48
CA SER A 197 11.24 21.61 16.56
C SER A 197 10.25 22.58 17.15
N CYS A 198 10.35 22.85 18.44
CA CYS A 198 9.64 23.93 19.07
C CYS A 198 10.58 24.74 19.96
N GLU A 199 10.40 26.04 19.97
CA GLU A 199 11.06 26.95 20.88
C GLU A 199 10.02 27.50 21.88
N ILE A 200 10.33 27.39 23.17
CA ILE A 200 9.49 27.95 24.25
C ILE A 200 10.23 29.11 24.84
N ASP A 201 9.78 30.33 24.55
CA ASP A 201 10.29 31.53 25.23
C ASP A 201 9.47 31.83 26.49
N ARG A 202 10.14 31.71 27.65
CA ARG A 202 9.54 32.00 28.94
C ARG A 202 9.39 33.51 29.22
N LYS A 203 9.99 34.41 28.43
CA LYS A 203 10.04 35.84 28.66
C LYS A 203 9.00 36.65 27.90
N SER A 204 8.38 36.06 26.88
CA SER A 204 7.34 36.70 26.07
C SER A 204 5.93 36.42 26.60
N VAL A 205 5.73 36.55 27.90
CA VAL A 205 4.36 36.67 28.46
C VAL A 205 3.98 38.13 28.37
N VAL A 206 3.25 38.47 27.33
CA VAL A 206 2.52 39.73 27.23
C VAL A 206 1.06 39.48 27.58
#